data_5244116d3ec244c6baf29507a2f09bcc
#
_entry.id   5244116d3ec244c6baf29507a2f09bcc
#
_cell.length_a   1.000
_cell.length_b   1.000
_cell.length_c   1.000
_cell.angle_alpha   90.00
_cell.angle_beta   90.00
_cell.angle_gamma   90.00
#
_symmetry.space_group_name_H-M   'P 1'
#
loop_
_entity.id
_entity.type
_entity.pdbx_description
1 polymer ?
#
loop_
_entity_poly.entity_id
_entity_poly.type
_entity_poly.pdbx_seq_one_letter_code
_entity_poly.pdbx_strand_id
1 'polypeptide(L)'
;MAKKKQIWNKDDLGAFVQERADEFKKLAHEKGYNEATTISAAFNTAMFVIADMYADEEGFDKNDINRNKFGFYMAEQFIIHIGKQFQKERKKKKEE
;
A
#
# COMPACT_ATOMS: atom_id res chain seq x y z
N MET A 1 6.93 14.05 -23.30
CA MET A 1 6.98 13.21 -22.09
C MET A 1 6.54 11.79 -22.40
N ALA A 2 7.33 10.82 -22.01
CA ALA A 2 6.95 9.44 -22.20
C ALA A 2 5.72 9.12 -21.32
N LYS A 3 4.71 8.51 -21.89
CA LYS A 3 3.56 8.04 -21.14
C LYS A 3 4.03 7.01 -20.12
N LYS A 4 3.62 7.17 -18.87
CA LYS A 4 3.89 6.17 -17.85
C LYS A 4 3.20 4.87 -18.27
N LYS A 5 3.97 3.81 -18.36
CA LYS A 5 3.46 2.50 -18.71
C LYS A 5 2.61 1.97 -17.55
N GLN A 6 1.35 1.68 -17.81
CA GLN A 6 0.53 0.96 -16.84
C GLN A 6 0.92 -0.52 -16.92
N ILE A 7 1.50 -1.01 -15.83
CA ILE A 7 1.88 -2.41 -15.73
C ILE A 7 0.76 -3.14 -14.99
N TRP A 8 -0.08 -3.83 -15.74
CA TRP A 8 -1.10 -4.70 -15.17
C TRP A 8 -0.74 -6.17 -15.30
N ASN A 9 0.51 -6.45 -15.69
CA ASN A 9 1.01 -7.80 -15.67
C ASN A 9 1.23 -8.23 -14.23
N LYS A 10 0.49 -9.24 -13.81
CA LYS A 10 0.51 -9.74 -12.44
C LYS A 10 1.92 -10.17 -12.01
N ASP A 11 2.68 -10.79 -12.92
CA ASP A 11 4.01 -11.28 -12.60
C ASP A 11 5.01 -10.14 -12.39
N ASP A 12 4.97 -9.13 -13.25
CA ASP A 12 5.84 -7.96 -13.11
C ASP A 12 5.54 -7.17 -11.84
N LEU A 13 4.25 -6.96 -11.57
CA LEU A 13 3.84 -6.27 -10.36
C LEU A 13 4.21 -7.07 -9.12
N GLY A 14 3.97 -8.38 -9.14
CA GLY A 14 4.32 -9.26 -8.03
C GLY A 14 5.82 -9.27 -7.74
N ALA A 15 6.65 -9.32 -8.80
CA ALA A 15 8.10 -9.28 -8.65
C ALA A 15 8.55 -7.95 -8.03
N PHE A 16 8.00 -6.84 -8.48
CA PHE A 16 8.32 -5.52 -7.94
C PHE A 16 7.94 -5.43 -6.44
N VAL A 17 6.73 -5.86 -6.10
CA VAL A 17 6.26 -5.84 -4.72
C VAL A 17 7.13 -6.72 -3.83
N GLN A 18 7.48 -7.92 -4.29
CA GLN A 18 8.32 -8.85 -3.53
C GLN A 18 9.70 -8.26 -3.27
N GLU A 19 10.30 -7.66 -4.27
CA GLU A 19 11.61 -7.03 -4.14
C GLU A 19 11.58 -5.88 -3.13
N ARG A 20 10.56 -5.03 -3.22
CA ARG A 20 10.42 -3.92 -2.26
C ARG A 20 10.13 -4.41 -0.84
N ALA A 21 9.34 -5.47 -0.71
CA ALA A 21 9.05 -6.05 0.59
C ALA A 21 10.31 -6.64 1.25
N ASP A 22 11.11 -7.36 0.47
CA ASP A 22 12.35 -7.96 0.98
C ASP A 22 13.34 -6.88 1.42
N GLU A 23 13.50 -5.83 0.64
CA GLU A 23 14.35 -4.69 0.98
C GLU A 23 13.85 -4.01 2.25
N PHE A 24 12.54 -3.79 2.37
CA PHE A 24 11.95 -3.16 3.54
C PHE A 24 12.20 -3.98 4.81
N LYS A 25 11.99 -5.28 4.74
CA LYS A 25 12.24 -6.18 5.87
C LYS A 25 13.70 -6.17 6.31
N LYS A 26 14.61 -6.16 5.35
CA LYS A 26 16.05 -6.09 5.62
C LYS A 26 16.42 -4.80 6.34
N LEU A 27 15.94 -3.68 5.85
CA LEU A 27 16.21 -2.36 6.45
C LEU A 27 15.63 -2.26 7.87
N ALA A 28 14.44 -2.78 8.08
CA ALA A 28 13.81 -2.81 9.40
C ALA A 28 14.61 -3.66 10.38
N HIS A 29 15.10 -4.82 9.91
CA HIS A 29 15.92 -5.70 10.72
C HIS A 29 17.24 -5.01 11.13
N GLU A 30 17.87 -4.30 10.20
CA GLU A 30 19.10 -3.56 10.47
C GLU A 30 18.90 -2.47 11.52
N LYS A 31 17.70 -1.88 11.57
CA LYS A 31 17.35 -0.88 12.57
C LYS A 31 16.95 -1.49 13.92
N GLY A 32 16.85 -2.80 14.00
CA GLY A 32 16.46 -3.49 15.23
C GLY A 32 14.96 -3.46 15.51
N TYR A 33 14.13 -3.22 14.51
CA TYR A 33 12.67 -3.20 14.68
C TYR A 33 12.14 -4.63 14.82
N ASN A 34 11.21 -4.80 15.76
CA ASN A 34 10.52 -6.08 15.90
C ASN A 34 9.43 -6.20 14.83
N GLU A 35 8.77 -7.35 14.80
CA GLU A 35 7.75 -7.64 13.79
C GLU A 35 6.61 -6.62 13.79
N ALA A 36 6.06 -6.32 14.97
CA ALA A 36 4.95 -5.37 15.10
C ALA A 36 5.33 -3.98 14.59
N THR A 37 6.53 -3.51 14.96
CA THR A 37 7.03 -2.21 14.51
C THR A 37 7.25 -2.20 13.00
N THR A 38 7.78 -3.28 12.44
CA THR A 38 8.01 -3.41 11.01
C THR A 38 6.68 -3.35 10.23
N ILE A 39 5.67 -4.07 10.70
CA ILE A 39 4.34 -4.06 10.07
C ILE A 39 3.73 -2.66 10.11
N SER A 40 3.82 -2.00 11.26
CA SER A 40 3.31 -0.63 11.42
C SER A 40 4.01 0.33 10.47
N ALA A 41 5.33 0.22 10.35
CA ALA A 41 6.12 1.06 9.44
C ALA A 41 5.73 0.83 7.98
N ALA A 42 5.53 -0.43 7.59
CA ALA A 42 5.11 -0.77 6.22
C ALA A 42 3.75 -0.18 5.89
N PHE A 43 2.80 -0.30 6.81
CA PHE A 43 1.45 0.26 6.65
C PHE A 43 1.50 1.77 6.50
N ASN A 44 2.24 2.44 7.37
CA ASN A 44 2.38 3.90 7.32
C ASN A 44 3.08 4.36 6.04
N THR A 45 4.06 3.60 5.56
CA THR A 45 4.74 3.90 4.30
C THR A 45 3.76 3.82 3.13
N ALA A 46 2.92 2.79 3.09
CA ALA A 46 1.91 2.64 2.05
C ALA A 46 0.91 3.81 2.07
N MET A 47 0.44 4.20 3.26
CA MET A 47 -0.47 5.33 3.40
C MET A 47 0.18 6.62 2.93
N PHE A 48 1.46 6.82 3.23
CA PHE A 48 2.21 8.01 2.83
C PHE A 48 2.33 8.09 1.30
N VAL A 49 2.63 6.96 0.65
CA VAL A 49 2.72 6.91 -0.82
C VAL A 49 1.38 7.24 -1.45
N ILE A 50 0.30 6.66 -0.93
CA ILE A 50 -1.05 6.92 -1.43
C ILE A 50 -1.40 8.40 -1.28
N ALA A 51 -1.13 8.98 -0.11
CA ALA A 51 -1.40 10.40 0.16
C ALA A 51 -0.62 11.30 -0.80
N ASP A 52 0.66 11.00 -1.05
CA ASP A 52 1.48 11.79 -1.97
C ASP A 52 0.91 11.76 -3.38
N MET A 53 0.61 10.58 -3.89
CA MET A 53 0.19 10.43 -5.29
C MET A 53 -1.18 11.05 -5.54
N TYR A 54 -2.14 10.79 -4.67
CA TYR A 54 -3.50 11.33 -4.84
C TYR A 54 -3.57 12.82 -4.54
N ALA A 55 -2.78 13.29 -3.58
CA ALA A 55 -2.76 14.71 -3.24
C ALA A 55 -2.20 15.55 -4.39
N ASP A 56 -1.18 15.03 -5.09
CA ASP A 56 -0.63 15.70 -6.25
C ASP A 56 -1.67 15.85 -7.36
N GLU A 57 -2.50 14.83 -7.59
CA GLU A 57 -3.58 14.89 -8.57
C GLU A 57 -4.67 15.91 -8.17
N GLU A 58 -4.99 15.99 -6.89
CA GLU A 58 -6.01 16.92 -6.37
C GLU A 58 -5.46 18.32 -6.11
N GLY A 59 -4.16 18.53 -6.23
CA GLY A 59 -3.53 19.84 -6.03
C GLY A 59 -3.33 20.26 -4.59
N PHE A 60 -3.29 19.32 -3.65
CA PHE A 60 -3.02 19.60 -2.25
C PHE A 60 -1.53 19.84 -1.99
N ASP A 61 -1.23 20.76 -1.06
CA ASP A 61 0.13 20.98 -0.61
C ASP A 61 0.64 19.80 0.22
N LYS A 62 1.95 19.53 0.14
CA LYS A 62 2.60 18.45 0.87
C LYS A 62 2.36 18.49 2.38
N ASN A 63 2.22 19.69 2.94
CA ASN A 63 2.04 19.88 4.36
C ASN A 63 0.59 20.12 4.77
N ASP A 64 -0.34 20.00 3.83
CA ASP A 64 -1.75 20.21 4.09
C ASP A 64 -2.33 19.05 4.91
N ILE A 65 -3.00 19.38 6.00
CA ILE A 65 -3.65 18.38 6.85
C ILE A 65 -4.76 17.63 6.09
N ASN A 66 -5.41 18.31 5.14
CA ASN A 66 -6.44 17.69 4.30
C ASN A 66 -5.86 16.62 3.38
N ARG A 67 -4.65 16.84 2.89
CA ARG A 67 -3.91 15.85 2.11
C ARG A 67 -3.72 14.56 2.90
N ASN A 68 -3.28 14.68 4.16
CA ASN A 68 -3.06 13.53 5.02
C ASN A 68 -4.38 12.80 5.32
N LYS A 69 -5.44 13.53 5.60
CA LYS A 69 -6.77 12.95 5.82
C LYS A 69 -7.27 12.21 4.58
N PHE A 70 -7.06 12.79 3.41
CA PHE A 70 -7.43 12.17 2.14
C PHE A 70 -6.66 10.86 1.92
N GLY A 71 -5.36 10.86 2.16
CA GLY A 71 -4.53 9.66 2.06
C GLY A 71 -4.97 8.55 3.00
N PHE A 72 -5.26 8.88 4.25
CA PHE A 72 -5.77 7.92 5.22
C PHE A 72 -7.13 7.35 4.78
N TYR A 73 -8.02 8.21 4.30
CA TYR A 73 -9.33 7.79 3.81
C TYR A 73 -9.20 6.80 2.65
N MET A 74 -8.36 7.13 1.67
CA MET A 74 -8.16 6.26 0.51
C MET A 74 -7.54 4.93 0.90
N ALA A 75 -6.58 4.94 1.81
CA ALA A 75 -5.95 3.71 2.32
C ALA A 75 -6.98 2.83 3.04
N GLU A 76 -7.83 3.44 3.86
CA GLU A 76 -8.88 2.72 4.58
C GLU A 76 -9.87 2.06 3.61
N GLN A 77 -10.32 2.79 2.59
CA GLN A 77 -11.23 2.26 1.58
C GLN A 77 -10.60 1.09 0.82
N PHE A 78 -9.34 1.20 0.51
CA PHE A 78 -8.62 0.14 -0.19
C PHE A 78 -8.52 -1.13 0.66
N ILE A 79 -8.20 -0.98 1.94
CA ILE A 79 -8.09 -2.11 2.89
C ILE A 79 -9.45 -2.80 3.06
N ILE A 80 -10.52 -2.03 3.19
CA ILE A 80 -11.88 -2.57 3.32
C ILE A 80 -12.24 -3.39 2.07
N HIS A 81 -11.92 -2.87 0.90
CA HIS A 81 -12.21 -3.56 -0.37
C HIS A 81 -11.47 -4.90 -0.45
N ILE A 82 -10.18 -4.92 -0.12
CA ILE A 82 -9.39 -6.15 -0.10
C ILE A 82 -9.95 -7.14 0.91
N GLY A 83 -10.31 -6.66 2.11
CA GLY A 83 -10.89 -7.51 3.15
C GLY A 83 -12.16 -8.21 2.70
N LYS A 84 -13.02 -7.50 1.98
CA LYS A 84 -14.26 -8.07 1.43
C LYS A 84 -13.97 -9.16 0.41
N GLN A 85 -12.95 -8.98 -0.42
CA GLN A 85 -12.55 -9.98 -1.40
C GLN A 85 -12.05 -11.26 -0.73
N PHE A 86 -11.22 -11.13 0.29
CA PHE A 86 -10.74 -12.28 1.06
C PHE A 86 -11.89 -13.05 1.72
N GLN A 87 -12.88 -12.34 2.25
CA GLN A 87 -14.05 -12.97 2.83
C GLN A 87 -14.84 -13.78 1.81
N LYS A 88 -14.99 -13.26 0.60
CA LYS A 88 -15.68 -13.98 -0.49
C LYS A 88 -14.94 -15.26 -0.87
N GLU A 89 -13.63 -15.20 -0.96
CA GLU A 89 -12.81 -16.37 -1.28
C GLU A 89 -12.90 -17.42 -0.19
N ARG A 90 -12.92 -17.02 1.08
CA ARG A 90 -13.08 -17.93 2.21
C ARG A 90 -14.42 -18.66 2.15
N LYS A 91 -15.49 -17.95 1.83
CA LYS A 91 -16.81 -18.54 1.69
C LYS A 91 -16.86 -19.57 0.57
N LYS A 92 -16.25 -19.26 -0.58
CA LYS A 92 -16.17 -20.20 -1.70
C LYS A 92 -15.46 -21.49 -1.31
N LYS A 93 -14.36 -21.39 -0.58
CA LYS A 93 -13.61 -22.56 -0.13
C LYS A 93 -14.41 -23.42 0.86
N LYS A 94 -15.23 -22.80 1.71
CA LYS A 94 -16.05 -23.53 2.68
C LYS A 94 -17.24 -24.23 2.02
N GLU A 95 -17.72 -23.72 0.90
CA GLU A 95 -18.86 -24.28 0.17
C GLU A 95 -18.46 -25.44 -0.75
N GLU A 96 -17.17 -25.56 -1.06
CA GLU A 96 -16.62 -26.66 -1.80
C GLU A 96 -16.38 -27.86 -0.86
#